data_f1d049e0e15edf06e8eb2549f8c1a7db
#
_entry.id   f1d049e0e15edf06e8eb2549f8c1a7db
#
_cell.length_a   1.000
_cell.length_b   1.000
_cell.length_c   1.000
_cell.angle_alpha   90.00
_cell.angle_beta   90.00
_cell.angle_gamma   90.00
#
_symmetry.space_group_name_H-M   'P 1'
#
loop_
_entity.id
_entity.type
_entity.pdbx_description
1 polymer ?
#
loop_
_entity_poly.entity_id
_entity_poly.type
_entity_poly.pdbx_seq_one_letter_code
_entity_poly.pdbx_strand_id
1 'polypeptide(L)'
;MKKLLGILVLGLILVGNAYSETKFSEIKKALKEDSYGLAIPQSFHALNSPKAKNPVSVSDFAIIGKKSIRFESNHGECGFESNWSDCENDRERTELYYKKKSPKKEIWYRFYIYLPKDFNSVAPAKMSLIQFSIEDPFAVLVMFNQTHAGLTFNRHFALHGDSNENTYIVLKPNEELFGSWTEIIFNSNWHPDPIKGFMKVWIDGKLKVDFKGRSYGKGKKFSLRYGLYSSYLKNYRLTQGKEIHPQRIIYFDGVKAEKTCNKLLNKEICQSLTSQTVSKYIKFEHDGNNKKLYDKELSIIDPSGFR
;
A
#
# COMPACT_ATOMS: atom_id res chain seq x y z
N MET A 1 35.12 19.74 28.66
CA MET A 1 34.93 18.79 27.54
C MET A 1 33.51 18.15 27.44
N LYS A 2 32.81 17.85 28.55
CA LYS A 2 31.44 17.25 28.47
C LYS A 2 30.33 18.15 27.87
N LYS A 3 30.46 19.48 27.97
CA LYS A 3 29.46 20.41 27.42
C LYS A 3 29.54 20.56 25.89
N LEU A 4 30.70 20.38 25.27
CA LEU A 4 30.84 20.47 23.80
C LEU A 4 30.24 19.25 23.08
N LEU A 5 30.31 18.06 23.69
CA LEU A 5 29.76 16.84 23.11
C LEU A 5 28.22 16.86 23.03
N GLY A 6 27.58 17.47 24.04
CA GLY A 6 26.10 17.59 24.06
C GLY A 6 25.55 18.50 22.97
N ILE A 7 26.26 19.56 22.60
CA ILE A 7 25.84 20.50 21.54
C ILE A 7 25.97 19.86 20.15
N LEU A 8 27.04 19.04 19.94
CA LEU A 8 27.24 18.34 18.67
C LEU A 8 26.17 17.26 18.40
N VAL A 9 25.75 16.54 19.43
CA VAL A 9 24.70 15.51 19.31
C VAL A 9 23.33 16.15 19.06
N LEU A 10 23.01 17.26 19.72
CA LEU A 10 21.76 17.98 19.51
C LEU A 10 21.70 18.59 18.10
N GLY A 11 22.80 19.12 17.58
CA GLY A 11 22.91 19.65 16.24
C GLY A 11 22.66 18.62 15.13
N LEU A 12 23.18 17.39 15.30
CA LEU A 12 22.97 16.30 14.35
C LEU A 12 21.53 15.80 14.30
N ILE A 13 20.83 15.78 15.43
CA ILE A 13 19.41 15.39 15.51
C ILE A 13 18.53 16.45 14.84
N LEU A 14 18.83 17.72 15.02
CA LEU A 14 18.07 18.84 14.43
C LEU A 14 18.25 18.91 12.90
N VAL A 15 19.45 18.65 12.39
CA VAL A 15 19.72 18.64 10.94
C VAL A 15 19.00 17.48 10.25
N GLY A 16 18.95 16.30 10.86
CA GLY A 16 18.24 15.14 10.30
C GLY A 16 16.74 15.39 10.19
N ASN A 17 16.12 15.98 11.20
CA ASN A 17 14.70 16.29 11.20
C ASN A 17 14.36 17.44 10.23
N ALA A 18 15.18 18.49 10.18
CA ALA A 18 14.96 19.62 9.27
C ALA A 18 15.04 19.20 7.79
N TYR A 19 15.95 18.30 7.43
CA TYR A 19 16.07 17.79 6.07
C TYR A 19 14.84 16.96 5.64
N SER A 20 14.31 16.14 6.55
CA SER A 20 13.08 15.37 6.31
C SER A 20 11.85 16.29 6.16
N GLU A 21 11.71 17.32 7.00
CA GLU A 21 10.60 18.28 6.92
C GLU A 21 10.65 19.13 5.64
N THR A 22 11.82 19.55 5.20
CA THR A 22 11.98 20.35 3.99
C THR A 22 11.55 19.58 2.74
N LYS A 23 12.03 18.34 2.56
CA LYS A 23 11.62 17.49 1.43
C LYS A 23 10.12 17.22 1.43
N PHE A 24 9.53 17.04 2.59
CA PHE A 24 8.12 16.79 2.72
C PHE A 24 7.27 18.00 2.39
N SER A 25 7.72 19.22 2.72
CA SER A 25 7.07 20.46 2.33
C SER A 25 7.09 20.69 0.82
N GLU A 26 8.18 20.31 0.14
CA GLU A 26 8.29 20.37 -1.32
C GLU A 26 7.30 19.41 -2.00
N ILE A 27 7.17 18.18 -1.50
CA ILE A 27 6.16 17.23 -1.98
C ILE A 27 4.76 17.80 -1.81
N LYS A 28 4.43 18.33 -0.63
CA LYS A 28 3.13 18.95 -0.36
C LYS A 28 2.86 20.15 -1.29
N LYS A 29 3.87 20.99 -1.53
CA LYS A 29 3.77 22.13 -2.44
C LYS A 29 3.48 21.68 -3.86
N ALA A 30 4.28 20.76 -4.39
CA ALA A 30 4.12 20.23 -5.75
C ALA A 30 2.74 19.58 -5.95
N LEU A 31 2.26 18.83 -4.97
CA LEU A 31 0.94 18.18 -5.02
C LEU A 31 -0.22 19.18 -4.89
N LYS A 32 -0.02 20.30 -4.21
CA LYS A 32 -1.01 21.38 -4.12
C LYS A 32 -1.07 22.20 -5.41
N GLU A 33 0.05 22.39 -6.05
CA GLU A 33 0.16 23.12 -7.33
C GLU A 33 -0.38 22.27 -8.51
N ASP A 34 -0.34 20.97 -8.40
CA ASP A 34 -1.00 20.05 -9.32
C ASP A 34 -2.48 19.93 -8.92
N SER A 35 -3.39 20.48 -9.73
CA SER A 35 -4.83 20.53 -9.46
C SER A 35 -5.51 19.16 -9.28
N TYR A 36 -4.84 18.10 -9.70
CA TYR A 36 -5.25 16.70 -9.49
C TYR A 36 -4.61 16.07 -8.26
N GLY A 37 -3.85 16.87 -7.51
CA GLY A 37 -3.01 16.45 -6.42
C GLY A 37 -3.68 15.57 -5.40
N LEU A 38 -2.82 14.96 -4.59
CA LEU A 38 -3.23 14.13 -3.47
C LEU A 38 -4.27 14.84 -2.60
N ALA A 39 -5.50 14.45 -2.74
CA ALA A 39 -6.56 14.86 -1.81
C ALA A 39 -6.50 14.05 -0.50
N ILE A 40 -5.42 13.36 -0.24
CA ILE A 40 -5.13 12.79 1.07
C ILE A 40 -4.49 13.89 1.89
N PRO A 41 -5.12 14.27 2.99
CA PRO A 41 -4.97 15.60 3.54
C PRO A 41 -3.68 15.76 4.33
N GLN A 42 -3.25 16.96 4.34
CA GLN A 42 -2.58 17.85 5.30
C GLN A 42 -1.64 17.28 6.39
N SER A 43 -1.68 15.99 6.74
CA SER A 43 -0.84 15.38 7.78
C SER A 43 -0.29 14.01 7.36
N PHE A 44 0.50 14.00 6.31
CA PHE A 44 1.29 12.82 6.01
C PHE A 44 2.51 12.74 6.91
N HIS A 45 2.89 11.51 7.20
CA HIS A 45 4.20 11.20 7.71
C HIS A 45 4.90 10.29 6.71
N ALA A 46 6.18 10.53 6.49
CA ALA A 46 7.02 9.61 5.75
C ALA A 46 7.55 8.56 6.70
N LEU A 47 7.36 7.29 6.35
CA LEU A 47 7.96 6.15 7.00
C LEU A 47 9.03 5.61 6.06
N ASN A 48 10.27 5.98 6.29
CA ASN A 48 11.40 5.58 5.46
C ASN A 48 12.69 5.49 6.27
N SER A 49 13.70 4.88 5.68
CA SER A 49 15.02 4.83 6.30
C SER A 49 15.63 6.22 6.43
N PRO A 50 16.21 6.56 7.59
CA PRO A 50 16.99 7.78 7.73
C PRO A 50 18.27 7.79 6.86
N LYS A 51 18.70 6.62 6.37
CA LYS A 51 19.86 6.46 5.47
C LYS A 51 19.51 6.66 4.00
N ALA A 52 18.21 6.61 3.65
CA ALA A 52 17.78 6.75 2.26
C ALA A 52 17.97 8.18 1.76
N LYS A 53 18.62 8.32 0.59
CA LYS A 53 18.92 9.64 0.00
C LYS A 53 17.67 10.30 -0.60
N ASN A 54 16.89 9.55 -1.37
CA ASN A 54 15.70 10.04 -2.06
C ASN A 54 14.54 9.05 -1.97
N PRO A 55 14.10 8.69 -0.75
CA PRO A 55 13.11 7.63 -0.57
C PRO A 55 11.76 8.01 -1.17
N VAL A 56 11.38 9.29 -1.08
CA VAL A 56 10.15 9.85 -1.65
C VAL A 56 10.51 11.15 -2.35
N SER A 57 10.08 11.29 -3.59
CA SER A 57 10.33 12.49 -4.40
C SER A 57 9.16 12.79 -5.34
N VAL A 58 9.11 14.02 -5.84
CA VAL A 58 8.19 14.41 -6.92
C VAL A 58 8.79 14.06 -8.26
N SER A 59 7.97 13.58 -9.19
CA SER A 59 8.34 13.20 -10.54
C SER A 59 7.46 13.90 -11.56
N ASP A 60 8.02 14.25 -12.71
CA ASP A 60 7.29 14.73 -13.89
C ASP A 60 6.65 13.60 -14.71
N PHE A 61 6.94 12.35 -14.37
CA PHE A 61 6.30 11.18 -14.96
C PHE A 61 4.95 10.95 -14.28
N ALA A 62 3.86 11.40 -14.91
CA ALA A 62 2.51 11.39 -14.35
C ALA A 62 1.48 10.90 -15.38
N ILE A 63 0.35 10.36 -14.89
CA ILE A 63 -0.82 10.02 -15.71
C ILE A 63 -1.93 11.07 -15.57
N ILE A 64 -2.03 11.69 -14.40
CA ILE A 64 -2.98 12.77 -14.14
C ILE A 64 -2.22 14.04 -13.76
N GLY A 65 -2.57 15.15 -14.40
CA GLY A 65 -1.89 16.43 -14.14
C GLY A 65 -0.46 16.43 -14.65
N LYS A 66 0.47 16.96 -13.85
CA LYS A 66 1.87 17.19 -14.24
C LYS A 66 2.87 16.46 -13.35
N LYS A 67 2.45 15.94 -12.22
CA LYS A 67 3.34 15.41 -11.17
C LYS A 67 2.78 14.14 -10.57
N SER A 68 3.69 13.22 -10.26
CA SER A 68 3.41 12.04 -9.46
C SER A 68 4.36 11.96 -8.27
N ILE A 69 4.17 10.99 -7.39
CA ILE A 69 5.10 10.68 -6.32
C ILE A 69 5.88 9.44 -6.68
N ARG A 70 7.19 9.55 -6.65
CA ARG A 70 8.14 8.45 -6.83
C ARG A 70 8.58 7.96 -5.46
N PHE A 71 8.50 6.65 -5.26
CA PHE A 71 9.03 5.94 -4.10
C PHE A 71 10.20 5.10 -4.54
N GLU A 72 11.25 5.09 -3.72
CA GLU A 72 12.44 4.28 -3.92
C GLU A 72 12.82 3.56 -2.64
N SER A 73 13.19 2.30 -2.74
CA SER A 73 13.73 1.50 -1.65
C SER A 73 14.91 0.69 -2.14
N ASN A 74 16.02 0.78 -1.42
CA ASN A 74 17.25 0.03 -1.67
C ASN A 74 17.49 -0.98 -0.54
N HIS A 75 18.42 -1.91 -0.79
CA HIS A 75 18.82 -2.88 0.20
C HIS A 75 19.33 -2.19 1.50
N GLY A 76 18.83 -2.66 2.65
CA GLY A 76 19.18 -2.13 3.96
C GLY A 76 18.54 -0.79 4.33
N GLU A 77 17.66 -0.25 3.48
CA GLU A 77 16.88 0.96 3.80
C GLU A 77 15.64 0.59 4.61
N CYS A 78 15.78 0.61 5.92
CA CYS A 78 14.75 0.21 6.87
C CYS A 78 14.12 1.42 7.55
N GLY A 79 12.80 1.40 7.67
CA GLY A 79 12.07 2.38 8.47
C GLY A 79 12.13 2.07 9.96
N PHE A 80 11.90 3.12 10.74
CA PHE A 80 11.77 3.02 12.20
C PHE A 80 10.47 3.70 12.64
N GLU A 81 9.74 3.05 13.53
CA GLU A 81 8.54 3.63 14.14
C GLU A 81 8.52 3.25 15.63
N SER A 82 8.74 4.24 16.51
CA SER A 82 8.82 4.02 17.96
C SER A 82 9.86 2.95 18.33
N ASN A 83 9.42 1.82 18.86
CA ASN A 83 10.28 0.70 19.27
C ASN A 83 10.38 -0.39 18.19
N TRP A 84 9.97 -0.11 16.94
CA TRP A 84 9.98 -1.05 15.83
C TRP A 84 11.05 -0.69 14.82
N SER A 85 11.96 -1.61 14.54
CA SER A 85 12.94 -1.54 13.47
C SER A 85 12.54 -2.49 12.33
N ASP A 86 12.38 -1.98 11.12
CA ASP A 86 12.08 -2.82 9.97
C ASP A 86 13.23 -3.77 9.64
N CYS A 87 14.51 -3.33 9.81
CA CYS A 87 15.68 -4.17 9.58
C CYS A 87 15.71 -5.39 10.50
N GLU A 88 15.50 -5.18 11.81
CA GLU A 88 15.49 -6.27 12.80
C GLU A 88 14.34 -7.25 12.57
N ASN A 89 13.30 -6.82 11.86
CA ASN A 89 12.14 -7.63 11.54
C ASN A 89 12.11 -8.11 10.08
N ASP A 90 13.24 -8.10 9.38
CA ASP A 90 13.35 -8.58 8.00
C ASP A 90 12.47 -7.82 7.01
N ARG A 91 12.46 -6.47 7.11
CA ARG A 91 11.63 -5.56 6.32
C ARG A 91 12.41 -4.36 5.81
N GLU A 92 11.93 -3.80 4.69
CA GLU A 92 12.36 -2.52 4.15
C GLU A 92 11.13 -1.68 3.80
N ARG A 93 11.21 -0.36 4.04
CA ARG A 93 10.04 0.51 3.92
C ARG A 93 10.37 1.88 3.38
N THR A 94 9.53 2.32 2.46
CA THR A 94 9.40 3.70 2.01
C THR A 94 7.94 3.97 1.74
N GLU A 95 7.22 4.56 2.69
CA GLU A 95 5.79 4.79 2.61
C GLU A 95 5.43 6.22 3.05
N LEU A 96 4.38 6.75 2.47
CA LEU A 96 3.60 7.84 3.06
C LEU A 96 2.43 7.26 3.84
N TYR A 97 2.15 7.81 5.00
CA TYR A 97 1.07 7.31 5.80
C TYR A 97 0.21 8.43 6.39
N TYR A 98 -1.06 8.14 6.49
CA TYR A 98 -2.09 9.00 6.98
C TYR A 98 -2.91 8.33 8.08
N LYS A 99 -3.04 9.01 9.22
CA LYS A 99 -3.83 8.58 10.38
C LYS A 99 -5.03 9.46 10.59
N LYS A 100 -6.18 8.88 10.89
CA LYS A 100 -7.37 9.61 11.35
C LYS A 100 -8.21 8.80 12.32
N LYS A 101 -9.24 9.42 12.88
CA LYS A 101 -10.30 8.69 13.58
C LYS A 101 -10.94 7.67 12.65
N SER A 102 -11.45 6.57 13.22
CA SER A 102 -12.14 5.53 12.44
C SER A 102 -13.17 6.14 11.50
N PRO A 103 -13.18 5.78 10.21
CA PRO A 103 -14.18 6.29 9.27
C PRO A 103 -15.57 5.78 9.62
N LYS A 104 -15.75 4.50 10.06
CA LYS A 104 -17.01 3.82 10.32
C LYS A 104 -18.11 4.19 9.32
N LYS A 105 -17.78 4.23 8.02
CA LYS A 105 -18.65 4.63 6.92
C LYS A 105 -18.07 4.23 5.59
N GLU A 106 -18.86 4.39 4.56
CA GLU A 106 -18.44 4.22 3.18
C GLU A 106 -17.47 5.31 2.75
N ILE A 107 -16.37 4.89 2.13
CA ILE A 107 -15.35 5.74 1.50
C ILE A 107 -14.96 5.12 0.17
N TRP A 108 -14.79 5.97 -0.82
CA TRP A 108 -14.25 5.68 -2.12
C TRP A 108 -12.82 6.17 -2.20
N TYR A 109 -11.91 5.33 -2.71
CA TYR A 109 -10.49 5.64 -2.89
C TYR A 109 -10.12 5.43 -4.35
N ARG A 110 -9.20 6.24 -4.85
CA ARG A 110 -8.54 6.06 -6.14
C ARG A 110 -7.04 6.13 -5.96
N PHE A 111 -6.33 5.28 -6.69
CA PHE A 111 -4.88 5.29 -6.82
C PHE A 111 -4.56 4.97 -8.28
N TYR A 112 -3.61 5.69 -8.86
CA TYR A 112 -2.87 5.23 -10.01
C TYR A 112 -1.51 4.77 -9.54
N ILE A 113 -1.08 3.59 -9.96
CA ILE A 113 0.24 3.03 -9.65
C ILE A 113 0.96 2.71 -10.96
N TYR A 114 2.27 2.89 -10.96
CA TYR A 114 3.12 2.47 -12.06
C TYR A 114 4.35 1.76 -11.50
N LEU A 115 4.58 0.54 -11.97
CA LEU A 115 5.78 -0.23 -11.77
C LEU A 115 6.54 -0.24 -13.10
N PRO A 116 7.80 0.19 -13.17
CA PRO A 116 8.59 0.19 -14.40
C PRO A 116 8.60 -1.16 -15.10
N LYS A 117 8.81 -1.17 -16.42
CA LYS A 117 8.85 -2.41 -17.21
C LYS A 117 9.93 -3.37 -16.72
N ASP A 118 11.04 -2.84 -16.25
CA ASP A 118 12.19 -3.54 -15.68
C ASP A 118 12.10 -3.63 -14.14
N PHE A 119 10.90 -3.55 -13.58
CA PHE A 119 10.70 -3.61 -12.14
C PHE A 119 11.27 -4.90 -11.53
N ASN A 120 12.16 -4.71 -10.57
CA ASN A 120 12.80 -5.81 -9.86
C ASN A 120 11.98 -6.24 -8.64
N SER A 121 11.15 -7.27 -8.82
CA SER A 121 10.38 -7.85 -7.73
C SER A 121 11.28 -8.53 -6.69
N VAL A 122 10.88 -8.43 -5.43
CA VAL A 122 11.49 -9.20 -4.32
C VAL A 122 10.72 -10.49 -4.02
N ALA A 123 9.87 -10.94 -4.92
CA ALA A 123 9.16 -12.20 -4.75
C ALA A 123 10.15 -13.36 -4.52
N PRO A 124 9.88 -14.29 -3.57
CA PRO A 124 8.65 -14.56 -2.83
C PRO A 124 8.41 -13.68 -1.60
N ALA A 125 9.32 -12.79 -1.28
CA ALA A 125 9.04 -11.80 -0.27
C ALA A 125 7.82 -10.97 -0.69
N LYS A 126 7.01 -10.60 0.28
CA LYS A 126 5.80 -9.82 0.04
C LYS A 126 6.15 -8.35 -0.06
N MET A 127 5.60 -7.66 -1.05
CA MET A 127 5.71 -6.20 -1.15
C MET A 127 4.32 -5.56 -1.17
N SER A 128 3.98 -4.87 -0.10
CA SER A 128 2.74 -4.10 -0.02
C SER A 128 2.92 -2.73 -0.65
N LEU A 129 1.96 -2.36 -1.48
CA LEU A 129 1.89 -1.06 -2.16
C LEU A 129 0.91 -0.12 -1.48
N ILE A 130 -0.21 -0.67 -0.98
CA ILE A 130 -1.26 0.07 -0.27
C ILE A 130 -1.71 -0.76 0.92
N GLN A 131 -1.82 -0.14 2.09
CA GLN A 131 -2.26 -0.79 3.32
C GLN A 131 -3.32 0.04 4.01
N PHE A 132 -4.38 -0.62 4.46
CA PHE A 132 -5.38 -0.06 5.36
C PHE A 132 -5.30 -0.78 6.69
N SER A 133 -5.16 -0.04 7.77
CA SER A 133 -4.99 -0.60 9.11
C SER A 133 -5.86 0.10 10.14
N ILE A 134 -6.11 -0.58 11.22
CA ILE A 134 -6.57 0.05 12.46
C ILE A 134 -5.38 0.20 13.41
N GLU A 135 -5.48 1.19 14.25
CA GLU A 135 -4.49 1.48 15.29
C GLU A 135 -5.19 1.37 16.66
N ASP A 136 -4.41 0.95 17.65
CA ASP A 136 -4.87 0.90 19.04
C ASP A 136 -6.06 -0.07 19.26
N PRO A 137 -5.83 -1.40 19.23
CA PRO A 137 -4.59 -2.06 18.85
C PRO A 137 -4.32 -2.02 17.34
N PHE A 138 -3.02 -2.18 16.96
CA PHE A 138 -2.66 -2.24 15.54
C PHE A 138 -3.12 -3.55 14.91
N ALA A 139 -3.81 -3.44 13.78
CA ALA A 139 -4.10 -4.58 12.92
C ALA A 139 -4.29 -4.15 11.47
N VAL A 140 -3.70 -4.89 10.56
CA VAL A 140 -3.91 -4.69 9.13
C VAL A 140 -5.30 -5.20 8.74
N LEU A 141 -6.03 -4.42 7.97
CA LEU A 141 -7.36 -4.78 7.44
C LEU A 141 -7.26 -5.30 6.01
N VAL A 142 -6.59 -4.54 5.17
CA VAL A 142 -6.50 -4.79 3.72
C VAL A 142 -5.11 -4.38 3.23
N MET A 143 -4.59 -5.17 2.31
CA MET A 143 -3.37 -4.86 1.56
C MET A 143 -3.58 -5.06 0.07
N PHE A 144 -2.95 -4.18 -0.73
CA PHE A 144 -2.69 -4.40 -2.14
C PHE A 144 -1.19 -4.68 -2.27
N ASN A 145 -0.85 -5.88 -2.75
CA ASN A 145 0.53 -6.34 -2.79
C ASN A 145 0.97 -6.62 -4.22
N GLN A 146 2.23 -6.34 -4.53
CA GLN A 146 2.90 -6.98 -5.65
C GLN A 146 3.48 -8.31 -5.18
N THR A 147 3.20 -9.37 -5.89
CA THR A 147 3.61 -10.74 -5.62
C THR A 147 4.10 -11.41 -6.92
N HIS A 148 4.52 -12.67 -6.86
CA HIS A 148 4.86 -13.41 -8.08
C HIS A 148 3.65 -13.57 -9.03
N ALA A 149 2.43 -13.60 -8.51
CA ALA A 149 1.20 -13.70 -9.31
C ALA A 149 0.71 -12.36 -9.88
N GLY A 150 1.32 -11.24 -9.51
CA GLY A 150 0.91 -9.90 -9.94
C GLY A 150 0.48 -8.99 -8.81
N LEU A 151 -0.34 -8.00 -9.14
CA LEU A 151 -1.04 -7.16 -8.17
C LEU A 151 -2.15 -7.98 -7.54
N THR A 152 -2.17 -8.04 -6.22
CA THR A 152 -3.13 -8.84 -5.46
C THR A 152 -3.83 -8.02 -4.39
N PHE A 153 -5.07 -8.40 -4.08
CA PHE A 153 -5.83 -7.90 -2.96
C PHE A 153 -5.84 -8.93 -1.84
N ASN A 154 -5.47 -8.53 -0.65
CA ASN A 154 -5.50 -9.35 0.53
C ASN A 154 -6.39 -8.72 1.59
N ARG A 155 -7.43 -9.42 2.00
CA ARG A 155 -8.20 -9.12 3.20
C ARG A 155 -7.56 -9.88 4.36
N HIS A 156 -7.03 -9.15 5.32
CA HIS A 156 -6.17 -9.69 6.35
C HIS A 156 -6.95 -10.50 7.39
N PHE A 157 -6.31 -11.52 7.98
CA PHE A 157 -6.89 -12.40 8.99
C PHE A 157 -7.48 -11.65 10.21
N ALA A 158 -6.98 -10.47 10.56
CA ALA A 158 -7.54 -9.64 11.61
C ALA A 158 -9.04 -9.32 11.44
N LEU A 159 -9.60 -9.52 10.25
CA LEU A 159 -11.02 -9.40 9.94
C LEU A 159 -11.76 -10.74 9.96
N HIS A 160 -11.03 -11.86 9.99
CA HIS A 160 -11.61 -13.21 9.88
C HIS A 160 -11.88 -13.88 11.23
N GLY A 161 -11.42 -13.32 12.35
CA GLY A 161 -11.40 -14.00 13.64
C GLY A 161 -10.26 -15.02 13.70
N ASP A 162 -10.55 -16.28 13.97
CA ASP A 162 -9.54 -17.31 14.28
C ASP A 162 -8.92 -18.01 13.05
N SER A 163 -9.30 -17.65 11.82
CA SER A 163 -8.69 -18.25 10.64
C SER A 163 -7.37 -17.59 10.31
N ASN A 164 -6.29 -18.36 10.26
CA ASN A 164 -4.96 -17.94 9.80
C ASN A 164 -4.85 -17.89 8.27
N GLU A 165 -5.96 -17.98 7.56
CA GLU A 165 -5.96 -18.03 6.09
C GLU A 165 -5.72 -16.66 5.47
N ASN A 166 -4.57 -16.50 4.86
CA ASN A 166 -4.22 -15.35 4.04
C ASN A 166 -4.61 -15.62 2.58
N THR A 167 -5.84 -15.26 2.22
CA THR A 167 -6.30 -15.38 0.83
C THR A 167 -5.93 -14.13 0.04
N TYR A 168 -5.30 -14.33 -1.11
CA TYR A 168 -4.95 -13.29 -2.07
C TYR A 168 -5.79 -13.45 -3.33
N ILE A 169 -6.51 -12.42 -3.71
CA ILE A 169 -7.19 -12.34 -5.01
C ILE A 169 -6.27 -11.67 -6.01
N VAL A 170 -5.99 -12.32 -7.12
CA VAL A 170 -5.20 -11.73 -8.21
C VAL A 170 -6.05 -10.71 -8.94
N LEU A 171 -5.57 -9.47 -8.96
CA LEU A 171 -6.24 -8.33 -9.59
C LEU A 171 -5.75 -8.10 -11.02
N LYS A 172 -4.42 -8.17 -11.22
CA LYS A 172 -3.74 -7.93 -12.50
C LYS A 172 -2.41 -8.68 -12.51
N PRO A 173 -2.13 -9.53 -13.52
CA PRO A 173 -0.87 -10.29 -13.60
C PRO A 173 0.32 -9.36 -13.85
N ASN A 174 1.55 -9.83 -13.54
CA ASN A 174 2.76 -9.00 -13.62
C ASN A 174 3.06 -8.52 -15.05
N GLU A 175 2.80 -9.33 -16.05
CA GLU A 175 3.00 -9.01 -17.48
C GLU A 175 2.13 -7.84 -17.96
N GLU A 176 0.97 -7.62 -17.32
CA GLU A 176 0.11 -6.48 -17.59
C GLU A 176 0.38 -5.29 -16.64
N LEU A 177 0.95 -5.58 -15.45
CA LEU A 177 1.20 -4.60 -14.41
C LEU A 177 2.45 -3.76 -14.69
N PHE A 178 3.55 -4.42 -15.12
CA PHE A 178 4.82 -3.75 -15.32
C PHE A 178 4.85 -2.94 -16.62
N GLY A 179 5.32 -1.71 -16.55
CA GLY A 179 5.43 -0.80 -17.68
C GLY A 179 4.13 -0.09 -18.06
N SER A 180 3.06 -0.22 -17.26
CA SER A 180 1.80 0.47 -17.49
C SER A 180 1.24 1.10 -16.22
N TRP A 181 0.56 2.24 -16.36
CA TRP A 181 -0.25 2.78 -15.27
C TRP A 181 -1.45 1.89 -15.02
N THR A 182 -1.73 1.63 -13.77
CA THR A 182 -2.88 0.82 -13.33
C THR A 182 -3.75 1.67 -12.41
N GLU A 183 -5.01 1.85 -12.78
CA GLU A 183 -6.00 2.49 -11.92
C GLU A 183 -6.56 1.48 -10.93
N ILE A 184 -6.55 1.82 -9.66
CA ILE A 184 -7.20 1.09 -8.58
C ILE A 184 -8.30 1.98 -8.01
N ILE A 185 -9.56 1.56 -8.18
CA ILE A 185 -10.69 2.12 -7.45
C ILE A 185 -11.04 1.14 -6.34
N PHE A 186 -11.08 1.63 -5.11
CA PHE A 186 -11.44 0.83 -3.94
C PHE A 186 -12.58 1.51 -3.19
N ASN A 187 -13.69 0.79 -3.02
CA ASN A 187 -14.82 1.26 -2.21
C ASN A 187 -15.05 0.32 -1.04
N SER A 188 -15.14 0.86 0.15
CA SER A 188 -15.45 0.08 1.35
C SER A 188 -16.38 0.85 2.28
N ASN A 189 -17.40 0.16 2.76
CA ASN A 189 -18.09 0.58 3.98
C ASN A 189 -17.36 -0.07 5.17
N TRP A 190 -16.53 0.72 5.83
CA TRP A 190 -15.72 0.30 6.97
C TRP A 190 -16.63 0.04 8.19
N HIS A 191 -17.05 -1.20 8.36
CA HIS A 191 -18.01 -1.57 9.42
C HIS A 191 -17.64 -2.90 10.10
N PRO A 192 -17.75 -3.00 11.45
CA PRO A 192 -17.49 -4.25 12.17
C PRO A 192 -18.62 -5.27 12.02
N ASP A 193 -19.83 -4.83 11.71
CA ASP A 193 -20.98 -5.69 11.44
C ASP A 193 -20.87 -6.28 10.02
N PRO A 194 -20.86 -7.62 9.87
CA PRO A 194 -20.72 -8.26 8.55
C PRO A 194 -21.89 -8.00 7.60
N ILE A 195 -23.07 -7.64 8.09
CA ILE A 195 -24.23 -7.31 7.25
C ILE A 195 -24.05 -5.95 6.58
N LYS A 196 -23.34 -5.02 7.23
CA LYS A 196 -23.14 -3.64 6.78
C LYS A 196 -21.80 -3.44 6.07
N GLY A 197 -20.80 -4.24 6.43
CA GLY A 197 -19.46 -4.13 5.84
C GLY A 197 -19.42 -4.67 4.43
N PHE A 198 -18.63 -4.01 3.58
CA PHE A 198 -18.31 -4.50 2.23
C PHE A 198 -16.99 -3.92 1.73
N MET A 199 -16.44 -4.53 0.69
CA MET A 199 -15.25 -4.07 -0.05
C MET A 199 -15.43 -4.39 -1.52
N LYS A 200 -15.23 -3.39 -2.39
CA LYS A 200 -15.24 -3.55 -3.85
C LYS A 200 -13.97 -2.98 -4.44
N VAL A 201 -13.37 -3.69 -5.38
CA VAL A 201 -12.14 -3.25 -6.07
C VAL A 201 -12.36 -3.32 -7.58
N TRP A 202 -12.06 -2.23 -8.25
CA TRP A 202 -11.98 -2.17 -9.71
C TRP A 202 -10.52 -1.89 -10.11
N ILE A 203 -10.08 -2.57 -11.16
CA ILE A 203 -8.79 -2.36 -11.80
C ILE A 203 -9.05 -1.97 -13.25
N ASP A 204 -8.54 -0.81 -13.65
CA ASP A 204 -8.71 -0.28 -15.00
C ASP A 204 -10.19 -0.32 -15.44
N GLY A 205 -11.08 0.10 -14.54
CA GLY A 205 -12.53 0.15 -14.75
C GLY A 205 -13.26 -1.19 -14.66
N LYS A 206 -12.59 -2.32 -14.40
CA LYS A 206 -13.19 -3.67 -14.30
C LYS A 206 -13.29 -4.12 -12.84
N LEU A 207 -14.50 -4.53 -12.41
CA LEU A 207 -14.70 -5.06 -11.06
C LEU A 207 -13.96 -6.39 -10.88
N LYS A 208 -13.08 -6.44 -9.88
CA LYS A 208 -12.24 -7.60 -9.55
C LYS A 208 -12.60 -8.22 -8.19
N VAL A 209 -13.13 -7.43 -7.26
CA VAL A 209 -13.57 -7.91 -5.94
C VAL A 209 -14.92 -7.28 -5.61
N ASP A 210 -15.85 -8.13 -5.17
CA ASP A 210 -17.13 -7.73 -4.56
C ASP A 210 -17.35 -8.56 -3.29
N PHE A 211 -16.80 -8.08 -2.19
CA PHE A 211 -16.87 -8.74 -0.89
C PHE A 211 -17.95 -8.11 -0.02
N LYS A 212 -18.77 -8.92 0.61
CA LYS A 212 -19.72 -8.54 1.69
C LYS A 212 -19.33 -9.23 2.98
N GLY A 213 -19.19 -8.48 4.04
CA GLY A 213 -18.77 -9.01 5.33
C GLY A 213 -18.09 -7.96 6.17
N ARG A 214 -17.58 -8.36 7.34
CA ARG A 214 -16.84 -7.48 8.23
C ARG A 214 -15.64 -6.84 7.50
N SER A 215 -15.61 -5.52 7.49
CA SER A 215 -14.57 -4.72 6.82
C SER A 215 -13.75 -3.86 7.79
N TYR A 216 -14.12 -3.86 9.10
CA TYR A 216 -13.46 -3.09 10.14
C TYR A 216 -13.37 -3.89 11.45
N GLY A 217 -12.30 -3.67 12.21
CA GLY A 217 -12.10 -4.27 13.53
C GLY A 217 -12.51 -3.34 14.68
N LYS A 218 -11.99 -3.62 15.87
CA LYS A 218 -12.30 -2.88 17.12
C LYS A 218 -11.42 -1.63 17.33
N GLY A 219 -10.56 -1.26 16.40
CA GLY A 219 -9.61 -0.14 16.57
C GLY A 219 -10.28 1.24 16.61
N LYS A 220 -9.65 2.17 17.33
CA LYS A 220 -10.13 3.56 17.50
C LYS A 220 -9.67 4.51 16.41
N LYS A 221 -8.53 4.20 15.81
CA LYS A 221 -7.90 5.00 14.76
C LYS A 221 -7.76 4.16 13.49
N PHE A 222 -7.74 4.81 12.36
CA PHE A 222 -7.59 4.23 11.04
C PHE A 222 -6.39 4.84 10.35
N SER A 223 -5.62 4.04 9.64
CA SER A 223 -4.52 4.52 8.82
C SER A 223 -4.59 3.98 7.40
N LEU A 224 -4.16 4.83 6.47
CA LEU A 224 -3.84 4.47 5.10
C LEU A 224 -2.35 4.69 4.92
N ARG A 225 -1.65 3.68 4.38
CA ARG A 225 -0.25 3.74 3.98
C ARG A 225 -0.15 3.36 2.51
N TYR A 226 0.74 4.03 1.78
CA TYR A 226 1.03 3.66 0.40
C TYR A 226 2.48 4.00 0.05
N GLY A 227 3.05 3.22 -0.85
CA GLY A 227 4.47 3.25 -1.22
C GLY A 227 5.04 1.85 -1.33
N LEU A 228 6.21 1.63 -0.78
CA LEU A 228 6.94 0.36 -0.78
C LEU A 228 7.09 -0.17 0.64
N TYR A 229 6.52 -1.32 0.92
CA TYR A 229 6.75 -2.06 2.16
C TYR A 229 7.02 -3.52 1.88
N SER A 230 8.30 -3.90 1.87
CA SER A 230 8.72 -5.27 1.68
C SER A 230 8.87 -5.98 3.02
N SER A 231 8.34 -7.20 3.11
CA SER A 231 8.40 -8.01 4.32
C SER A 231 8.74 -9.46 4.00
N TYR A 232 9.35 -10.14 4.97
CA TYR A 232 9.87 -11.51 4.82
C TYR A 232 10.96 -11.60 3.74
N LEU A 233 11.85 -10.62 3.69
CA LEU A 233 12.92 -10.49 2.70
C LEU A 233 13.91 -11.64 2.71
N LYS A 234 14.03 -12.31 3.84
CA LYS A 234 14.78 -13.58 3.96
C LYS A 234 14.27 -14.65 2.96
N ASN A 235 12.99 -14.64 2.59
CA ASN A 235 12.46 -15.57 1.60
C ASN A 235 13.05 -15.30 0.21
N TYR A 236 13.23 -14.03 -0.15
CA TYR A 236 13.93 -13.64 -1.38
C TYR A 236 15.38 -14.14 -1.35
N ARG A 237 16.13 -13.87 -0.27
CA ARG A 237 17.52 -14.31 -0.13
C ARG A 237 17.68 -15.82 -0.29
N LEU A 238 16.84 -16.57 0.42
CA LEU A 238 16.87 -18.04 0.38
C LEU A 238 16.50 -18.62 -0.99
N THR A 239 15.56 -17.98 -1.71
CA THR A 239 15.08 -18.51 -3.00
C THR A 239 15.96 -18.09 -4.15
N GLN A 240 16.42 -16.83 -4.15
CA GLN A 240 17.23 -16.29 -5.25
C GLN A 240 18.73 -16.51 -5.03
N GLY A 241 19.17 -16.96 -3.85
CA GLY A 241 20.59 -17.08 -3.52
C GLY A 241 21.34 -15.74 -3.52
N LYS A 242 20.63 -14.63 -3.30
CA LYS A 242 21.15 -13.26 -3.35
C LYS A 242 20.97 -12.58 -2.00
N GLU A 243 22.06 -12.12 -1.40
CA GLU A 243 22.02 -11.39 -0.13
C GLU A 243 21.48 -9.96 -0.28
N ILE A 244 21.74 -9.33 -1.42
CA ILE A 244 21.35 -7.95 -1.71
C ILE A 244 20.02 -7.93 -2.45
N HIS A 245 19.04 -7.22 -1.90
CA HIS A 245 17.76 -6.99 -2.56
C HIS A 245 17.93 -5.94 -3.66
N PRO A 246 17.22 -6.09 -4.79
CA PRO A 246 17.28 -5.11 -5.88
C PRO A 246 16.68 -3.77 -5.44
N GLN A 247 17.12 -2.69 -6.10
CA GLN A 247 16.43 -1.41 -6.03
C GLN A 247 15.00 -1.56 -6.57
N ARG A 248 14.03 -0.98 -5.87
CA ARG A 248 12.62 -0.94 -6.25
C ARG A 248 12.18 0.50 -6.39
N ILE A 249 11.60 0.82 -7.52
CA ILE A 249 11.04 2.14 -7.81
C ILE A 249 9.60 1.96 -8.26
N ILE A 250 8.70 2.73 -7.67
CA ILE A 250 7.30 2.80 -8.09
C ILE A 250 6.82 4.25 -8.09
N TYR A 251 5.73 4.48 -8.80
CA TYR A 251 5.10 5.80 -8.86
C TYR A 251 3.64 5.69 -8.44
N PHE A 252 3.18 6.71 -7.72
CA PHE A 252 1.78 6.92 -7.38
C PHE A 252 1.30 8.24 -7.90
N ASP A 253 0.09 8.24 -8.46
CA ASP A 253 -0.58 9.44 -8.95
C ASP A 253 -2.06 9.42 -8.59
N GLY A 254 -2.71 10.57 -8.61
CA GLY A 254 -4.14 10.74 -8.42
C GLY A 254 -4.72 10.09 -7.17
N VAL A 255 -3.92 9.95 -6.11
CA VAL A 255 -4.36 9.34 -4.85
C VAL A 255 -5.43 10.21 -4.20
N LYS A 256 -6.65 9.69 -4.13
CA LYS A 256 -7.81 10.46 -3.65
C LYS A 256 -8.74 9.60 -2.81
N ALA A 257 -9.39 10.23 -1.82
CA ALA A 257 -10.41 9.60 -0.99
C ALA A 257 -11.64 10.50 -0.84
N GLU A 258 -12.81 9.99 -1.17
CA GLU A 258 -14.07 10.72 -1.16
C GLU A 258 -15.21 9.92 -0.53
N LYS A 259 -16.23 10.62 -0.03
CA LYS A 259 -17.40 9.99 0.61
C LYS A 259 -18.36 9.36 -0.39
N THR A 260 -18.30 9.75 -1.64
CA THR A 260 -19.20 9.25 -2.70
C THR A 260 -18.42 9.10 -3.99
N CYS A 261 -18.84 8.17 -4.83
CA CYS A 261 -18.25 7.95 -6.14
C CYS A 261 -18.24 9.22 -7.00
N ASN A 262 -19.35 9.94 -7.06
CA ASN A 262 -19.50 11.14 -7.90
C ASN A 262 -18.60 12.32 -7.49
N LYS A 263 -18.02 12.30 -6.28
CA LYS A 263 -16.98 13.25 -5.87
C LYS A 263 -15.59 12.79 -6.26
N LEU A 264 -15.41 11.48 -6.45
CA LEU A 264 -14.16 10.89 -6.85
C LEU A 264 -14.01 10.87 -8.37
N LEU A 265 -15.09 10.51 -9.08
CA LEU A 265 -15.19 10.30 -10.51
C LEU A 265 -16.43 11.03 -11.06
N ASN A 266 -16.62 11.05 -12.38
CA ASN A 266 -17.86 11.57 -12.94
C ASN A 266 -19.03 10.57 -12.76
N LYS A 267 -20.26 11.04 -13.00
CA LYS A 267 -21.49 10.29 -12.77
C LYS A 267 -21.60 9.06 -13.68
N GLU A 268 -21.22 9.19 -14.93
CA GLU A 268 -21.30 8.13 -15.95
C GLU A 268 -20.37 6.97 -15.60
N ILE A 269 -19.11 7.29 -15.20
CA ILE A 269 -18.15 6.28 -14.74
C ILE A 269 -18.69 5.59 -13.47
N CYS A 270 -19.22 6.34 -12.52
CA CYS A 270 -19.78 5.75 -11.29
C CYS A 270 -20.92 4.77 -11.58
N GLN A 271 -21.81 5.10 -12.49
CA GLN A 271 -22.90 4.21 -12.91
C GLN A 271 -22.36 2.94 -13.56
N SER A 272 -21.38 3.07 -14.46
CA SER A 272 -20.72 1.94 -15.11
C SER A 272 -20.02 1.02 -14.09
N LEU A 273 -19.31 1.57 -13.12
CA LEU A 273 -18.63 0.77 -12.10
C LEU A 273 -19.61 0.02 -11.19
N THR A 274 -20.68 0.68 -10.75
CA THR A 274 -21.62 0.12 -9.77
C THR A 274 -22.59 -0.91 -10.36
N SER A 275 -22.74 -0.97 -11.68
CA SER A 275 -23.57 -1.97 -12.38
C SER A 275 -22.86 -3.31 -12.60
N GLN A 276 -21.56 -3.40 -12.37
CA GLN A 276 -20.78 -4.61 -12.62
C GLN A 276 -20.95 -5.66 -11.52
N THR A 277 -20.76 -6.93 -11.90
CA THR A 277 -20.75 -8.09 -11.00
C THR A 277 -19.49 -8.93 -11.24
N VAL A 278 -19.04 -9.67 -10.22
CA VAL A 278 -17.92 -10.62 -10.32
C VAL A 278 -18.50 -12.03 -10.27
N SER A 279 -18.18 -12.86 -11.24
CA SER A 279 -18.62 -14.26 -11.30
C SER A 279 -17.62 -15.23 -10.67
N LYS A 280 -16.34 -14.88 -10.66
CA LYS A 280 -15.26 -15.73 -10.12
C LYS A 280 -14.03 -14.93 -9.73
N TYR A 281 -13.25 -15.44 -8.77
CA TYR A 281 -11.95 -14.90 -8.38
C TYR A 281 -10.82 -15.83 -8.82
N ILE A 282 -9.66 -15.26 -9.15
CA ILE A 282 -8.40 -15.97 -9.24
C ILE A 282 -7.71 -15.79 -7.89
N LYS A 283 -7.52 -16.89 -7.17
CA LYS A 283 -6.98 -16.93 -5.82
C LYS A 283 -5.64 -17.65 -5.81
N PHE A 284 -4.71 -17.20 -5.00
CA PHE A 284 -3.61 -18.03 -4.55
C PHE A 284 -3.47 -17.93 -3.02
N GLU A 285 -2.96 -18.98 -2.42
CA GLU A 285 -2.71 -19.06 -0.98
C GLU A 285 -1.26 -18.72 -0.68
N HIS A 286 -1.06 -17.87 0.32
CA HIS A 286 0.25 -17.44 0.77
C HIS A 286 0.35 -17.66 2.28
N ASP A 287 1.12 -18.63 2.72
CA ASP A 287 1.27 -18.96 4.14
C ASP A 287 2.43 -18.22 4.83
N GLY A 288 2.92 -17.16 4.27
CA GLY A 288 3.90 -16.23 4.87
C GLY A 288 5.26 -16.82 5.30
N ASN A 289 5.33 -18.10 5.56
CA ASN A 289 6.47 -18.77 6.15
C ASN A 289 7.13 -19.84 5.25
N ASN A 290 6.54 -20.15 4.10
CA ASN A 290 6.92 -21.37 3.38
C ASN A 290 7.61 -21.12 2.04
N LYS A 291 8.79 -21.72 1.87
CA LYS A 291 9.59 -21.74 0.64
C LYS A 291 8.86 -22.38 -0.55
N LYS A 292 7.85 -23.21 -0.29
CA LYS A 292 7.05 -23.93 -1.32
C LYS A 292 5.95 -23.08 -1.98
N LEU A 293 5.85 -21.78 -1.68
CA LEU A 293 4.78 -20.90 -2.17
C LEU A 293 4.77 -20.64 -3.67
N TYR A 294 5.87 -20.94 -4.37
CA TYR A 294 5.99 -20.76 -5.81
C TYR A 294 5.30 -21.83 -6.63
N ASP A 295 5.09 -22.99 -6.06
CA ASP A 295 4.59 -24.16 -6.77
C ASP A 295 3.06 -24.35 -6.61
N LYS A 296 2.38 -23.46 -5.87
CA LYS A 296 0.92 -23.52 -5.74
C LYS A 296 0.26 -22.91 -6.97
N GLU A 297 -0.51 -23.74 -7.66
CA GLU A 297 -1.34 -23.30 -8.78
C GLU A 297 -2.38 -22.25 -8.37
N LEU A 298 -2.62 -21.30 -9.28
CA LEU A 298 -3.71 -20.36 -9.14
C LEU A 298 -5.04 -21.13 -9.19
N SER A 299 -5.86 -20.98 -8.18
CA SER A 299 -7.18 -21.61 -8.14
C SER A 299 -8.28 -20.60 -8.47
N ILE A 300 -9.35 -21.09 -9.05
CA ILE A 300 -10.55 -20.29 -9.34
C ILE A 300 -11.58 -20.61 -8.27
N ILE A 301 -12.09 -19.58 -7.62
CA ILE A 301 -13.17 -19.69 -6.64
C ILE A 301 -14.34 -18.78 -7.02
N ASP A 302 -15.55 -19.19 -6.65
CA ASP A 302 -16.68 -18.27 -6.74
C ASP A 302 -16.64 -17.22 -5.62
N PRO A 303 -17.37 -16.09 -5.77
CA PRO A 303 -17.39 -15.04 -4.76
C PRO A 303 -17.86 -15.49 -3.38
N SER A 304 -18.64 -16.54 -3.26
CA SER A 304 -19.12 -17.06 -1.98
C SER A 304 -18.02 -17.73 -1.15
N GLY A 305 -16.99 -18.28 -1.81
CA GLY A 305 -15.80 -18.86 -1.18
C GLY A 305 -14.81 -17.84 -0.59
N PHE A 306 -15.04 -16.56 -0.83
CA PHE A 306 -14.23 -15.45 -0.30
C PHE A 306 -14.78 -14.86 1.01
N ARG A 307 -15.53 -15.63 1.76
CA ARG A 307 -16.17 -15.18 3.03
C ARG A 307 -15.23 -15.15 4.21
#